data_c123e745230f8211204dbd3f7f2330af
#
_entry.id   c123e745230f8211204dbd3f7f2330af
#
_cell.length_a   1.000
_cell.length_b   1.000
_cell.length_c   1.000
_cell.angle_alpha   90.00
_cell.angle_beta   90.00
_cell.angle_gamma   90.00
#
_symmetry.space_group_name_H-M   'P 1'
#
loop_
_entity.id
_entity.type
_entity.pdbx_description
1 polymer ?
#
loop_
_entity_poly.entity_id
_entity_poly.type
_entity_poly.pdbx_seq_one_letter_code
_entity_poly.pdbx_strand_id
1 'polypeptide(L)'
;TITVTGEKTTEITAKNVIIATGSKPIELPFAPFDKDRVISSTEALKLTEVPKHLIVIGGGVIGLELGSVYKRLGANVTVVEYADSLIPAMDAACGKELQRTLRKLGMTFHMSTKVEKVSRKGKTVTVEAVDKKGAPVKLEGDYVLVAVGRKPYTAGLNLEAAGLSTDERGRIAVNDHLQTAVPHIYAIGDVVRGAMLAHKAEEEGVAVAETLAGQKPHIDYNLVPNIVYTWPEVAGVGRTEAQLKEEGRAYKVGSFPMRALGRARASMDIDGMVKILADAQTDEVLGVHMVAARAADLIMEAVVAMEFRASAEDIARICHGHPTYTEAIKEAALDATGKRAIHA
;
A
#
# COMPACT_ATOMS: atom_id res chain seq x y z
N THR A 1 32.31 -6.49 -13.30
CA THR A 1 32.10 -5.57 -14.45
C THR A 1 30.61 -5.50 -14.77
N ILE A 2 30.10 -4.32 -15.07
CA ILE A 2 28.76 -4.06 -15.54
C ILE A 2 28.86 -3.57 -16.98
N THR A 3 28.12 -4.23 -17.88
CA THR A 3 28.03 -3.77 -19.29
C THR A 3 26.77 -2.94 -19.46
N VAL A 4 26.91 -1.66 -19.78
CA VAL A 4 25.81 -0.74 -20.07
C VAL A 4 25.64 -0.65 -21.59
N THR A 5 24.49 -1.11 -22.10
CA THR A 5 24.17 -1.10 -23.53
C THR A 5 23.20 0.07 -23.81
N GLY A 6 23.64 1.01 -24.64
CA GLY A 6 22.88 2.18 -25.11
C GLY A 6 23.29 2.52 -26.53
N GLU A 7 23.42 3.80 -26.89
CA GLU A 7 23.99 4.23 -28.17
C GLU A 7 25.46 3.75 -28.33
N LYS A 8 26.16 3.63 -27.21
CA LYS A 8 27.48 3.02 -27.11
C LYS A 8 27.45 2.00 -25.97
N THR A 9 28.16 0.90 -26.14
CA THR A 9 28.42 -0.06 -25.08
C THR A 9 29.56 0.43 -24.21
N THR A 10 29.35 0.48 -22.88
CA THR A 10 30.35 0.90 -21.91
C THR A 10 30.48 -0.17 -20.82
N GLU A 11 31.70 -0.47 -20.42
CA GLU A 11 31.98 -1.35 -19.30
C GLU A 11 32.36 -0.53 -18.07
N ILE A 12 31.74 -0.86 -16.93
CA ILE A 12 31.98 -0.22 -15.63
C ILE A 12 32.48 -1.28 -14.66
N THR A 13 33.59 -1.03 -14.01
CA THR A 13 34.11 -1.85 -12.91
C THR A 13 33.85 -1.14 -11.59
N ALA A 14 33.27 -1.85 -10.63
CA ALA A 14 32.97 -1.33 -9.29
C ALA A 14 33.39 -2.34 -8.22
N LYS A 15 33.73 -1.84 -7.02
CA LYS A 15 33.99 -2.69 -5.86
C LYS A 15 32.70 -3.33 -5.34
N ASN A 16 31.62 -2.56 -5.32
CA ASN A 16 30.30 -3.00 -4.91
C ASN A 16 29.25 -2.59 -5.94
N VAL A 17 28.19 -3.38 -6.05
CA VAL A 17 27.06 -3.15 -6.96
C VAL A 17 25.77 -3.19 -6.15
N ILE A 18 24.89 -2.22 -6.38
CA ILE A 18 23.56 -2.20 -5.77
C ILE A 18 22.52 -2.32 -6.89
N ILE A 19 21.70 -3.37 -6.86
CA ILE A 19 20.60 -3.58 -7.79
C ILE A 19 19.36 -2.90 -7.22
N ALA A 20 18.91 -1.82 -7.85
CA ALA A 20 17.77 -1.00 -7.44
C ALA A 20 16.83 -0.72 -8.63
N THR A 21 16.57 -1.72 -9.46
CA THR A 21 15.88 -1.57 -10.74
C THR A 21 14.35 -1.47 -10.61
N GLY A 22 13.83 -1.54 -9.39
CA GLY A 22 12.42 -1.30 -9.11
C GLY A 22 11.48 -2.39 -9.61
N SER A 23 10.28 -1.99 -9.99
CA SER A 23 9.21 -2.89 -10.41
C SER A 23 8.48 -2.36 -11.64
N LYS A 24 7.64 -3.22 -12.24
CA LYS A 24 6.74 -2.86 -13.33
C LYS A 24 5.33 -3.37 -13.08
N PRO A 25 4.28 -2.74 -13.64
CA PRO A 25 2.91 -3.23 -13.55
C PRO A 25 2.79 -4.68 -14.05
N ILE A 26 1.91 -5.44 -13.40
CA ILE A 26 1.56 -6.79 -13.86
C ILE A 26 0.60 -6.64 -15.03
N GLU A 27 0.93 -7.27 -16.13
CA GLU A 27 0.07 -7.42 -17.30
C GLU A 27 -0.70 -8.74 -17.22
N LEU A 28 -1.99 -8.69 -17.51
CA LEU A 28 -2.85 -9.88 -17.53
C LEU A 28 -3.01 -10.40 -18.96
N PRO A 29 -2.88 -11.71 -19.20
CA PRO A 29 -3.00 -12.27 -20.56
C PRO A 29 -4.33 -11.95 -21.26
N PHE A 30 -5.42 -11.80 -20.50
CA PHE A 30 -6.75 -11.48 -20.98
C PHE A 30 -7.05 -9.97 -21.01
N ALA A 31 -6.12 -9.12 -20.55
CA ALA A 31 -6.21 -7.67 -20.55
C ALA A 31 -4.83 -7.05 -20.87
N PRO A 32 -4.26 -7.33 -22.05
CA PRO A 32 -2.95 -6.80 -22.43
C PRO A 32 -3.00 -5.27 -22.58
N PHE A 33 -1.92 -4.61 -22.19
CA PHE A 33 -1.80 -3.15 -22.31
C PHE A 33 -1.68 -2.75 -23.78
N ASP A 34 -2.63 -1.98 -24.29
CA ASP A 34 -2.51 -1.31 -25.59
C ASP A 34 -1.94 0.12 -25.46
N LYS A 35 -1.74 0.58 -24.20
CA LYS A 35 -1.21 1.90 -23.81
C LYS A 35 -2.03 3.11 -24.33
N ASP A 36 -3.21 2.86 -24.83
CA ASP A 36 -4.16 3.88 -25.31
C ASP A 36 -5.45 3.82 -24.51
N ARG A 37 -6.10 2.66 -24.43
CA ARG A 37 -7.41 2.48 -23.74
C ARG A 37 -7.36 1.40 -22.66
N VAL A 38 -6.54 0.38 -22.83
CA VAL A 38 -6.21 -0.59 -21.78
C VAL A 38 -4.82 -0.21 -21.24
N ILE A 39 -4.81 0.43 -20.08
CA ILE A 39 -3.67 1.17 -19.56
C ILE A 39 -3.19 0.65 -18.20
N SER A 40 -1.92 0.88 -17.93
CA SER A 40 -1.33 0.75 -16.59
C SER A 40 -1.38 2.08 -15.84
N SER A 41 -0.88 2.11 -14.60
CA SER A 41 -0.68 3.35 -13.84
C SER A 41 0.23 4.35 -14.56
N THR A 42 1.19 3.87 -15.37
CA THR A 42 2.11 4.74 -16.11
C THR A 42 1.39 5.62 -17.13
N GLU A 43 0.47 5.04 -17.90
CA GLU A 43 -0.33 5.79 -18.87
C GLU A 43 -1.42 6.59 -18.18
N ALA A 44 -2.04 6.03 -17.12
CA ALA A 44 -3.07 6.72 -16.35
C ALA A 44 -2.59 8.06 -15.78
N LEU A 45 -1.32 8.16 -15.37
CA LEU A 45 -0.71 9.42 -14.90
C LEU A 45 -0.47 10.45 -16.02
N LYS A 46 -0.60 10.04 -17.29
CA LYS A 46 -0.30 10.89 -18.45
C LYS A 46 -1.52 11.21 -19.31
N LEU A 47 -2.73 10.78 -18.88
CA LEU A 47 -3.94 11.10 -19.63
C LEU A 47 -4.13 12.61 -19.74
N THR A 48 -4.42 13.07 -20.95
CA THR A 48 -4.67 14.49 -21.26
C THR A 48 -6.15 14.86 -21.24
N GLU A 49 -7.01 13.86 -21.04
CA GLU A 49 -8.46 14.01 -20.92
C GLU A 49 -8.99 13.25 -19.70
N VAL A 50 -10.08 13.74 -19.12
CA VAL A 50 -10.78 13.01 -18.06
C VAL A 50 -11.65 11.93 -18.69
N PRO A 51 -11.50 10.64 -18.35
CA PRO A 51 -12.37 9.58 -18.82
C PRO A 51 -13.85 9.88 -18.52
N LYS A 52 -14.76 9.55 -19.43
CA LYS A 52 -16.20 9.54 -19.11
C LYS A 52 -16.54 8.40 -18.17
N HIS A 53 -15.98 7.22 -18.45
CA HIS A 53 -16.11 6.05 -17.59
C HIS A 53 -14.78 5.28 -17.54
N LEU A 54 -14.12 5.31 -16.39
CA LEU A 54 -12.92 4.55 -16.08
C LEU A 54 -13.32 3.25 -15.36
N ILE A 55 -13.00 2.11 -15.97
CA ILE A 55 -13.10 0.81 -15.28
C ILE A 55 -11.74 0.48 -14.70
N VAL A 56 -11.68 0.19 -13.39
CA VAL A 56 -10.45 -0.17 -12.68
C VAL A 56 -10.50 -1.65 -12.35
N ILE A 57 -9.53 -2.41 -12.84
CA ILE A 57 -9.34 -3.83 -12.48
C ILE A 57 -8.29 -3.88 -11.36
N GLY A 58 -8.75 -4.24 -10.17
CA GLY A 58 -7.98 -4.28 -8.93
C GLY A 58 -8.35 -3.21 -7.91
N GLY A 59 -8.76 -3.64 -6.72
CA GLY A 59 -9.11 -2.81 -5.56
C GLY A 59 -7.94 -2.56 -4.60
N GLY A 60 -6.71 -2.66 -5.10
CA GLY A 60 -5.49 -2.31 -4.38
C GLY A 60 -5.20 -0.81 -4.39
N VAL A 61 -4.07 -0.43 -3.77
CA VAL A 61 -3.65 0.96 -3.54
C VAL A 61 -3.72 1.80 -4.82
N ILE A 62 -2.99 1.41 -5.87
CA ILE A 62 -2.87 2.17 -7.12
C ILE A 62 -4.23 2.36 -7.81
N GLY A 63 -5.04 1.31 -7.85
CA GLY A 63 -6.36 1.37 -8.49
C GLY A 63 -7.31 2.33 -7.78
N LEU A 64 -7.27 2.36 -6.45
CA LEU A 64 -8.13 3.22 -5.64
C LEU A 64 -7.66 4.68 -5.64
N GLU A 65 -6.35 4.92 -5.56
CA GLU A 65 -5.78 6.26 -5.64
C GLU A 65 -6.14 6.92 -6.98
N LEU A 66 -5.75 6.31 -8.10
CA LEU A 66 -6.04 6.84 -9.42
C LEU A 66 -7.54 6.89 -9.71
N GLY A 67 -8.28 5.84 -9.33
CA GLY A 67 -9.74 5.83 -9.46
C GLY A 67 -10.41 6.98 -8.71
N SER A 68 -9.98 7.27 -7.47
CA SER A 68 -10.52 8.38 -6.69
C SER A 68 -10.17 9.75 -7.26
N VAL A 69 -8.96 9.92 -7.83
CA VAL A 69 -8.57 11.14 -8.56
C VAL A 69 -9.50 11.38 -9.74
N TYR A 70 -9.65 10.38 -10.63
CA TYR A 70 -10.52 10.54 -11.80
C TYR A 70 -11.99 10.70 -11.43
N LYS A 71 -12.45 10.06 -10.34
CA LYS A 71 -13.80 10.29 -9.82
C LYS A 71 -14.00 11.74 -9.39
N ARG A 72 -13.03 12.34 -8.70
CA ARG A 72 -13.08 13.75 -8.28
C ARG A 72 -13.01 14.72 -9.45
N LEU A 73 -12.34 14.34 -10.54
CA LEU A 73 -12.30 15.09 -11.80
C LEU A 73 -13.57 14.96 -12.64
N GLY A 74 -14.54 14.14 -12.22
CA GLY A 74 -15.86 14.03 -12.87
C GLY A 74 -16.08 12.71 -13.65
N ALA A 75 -15.12 11.80 -13.69
CA ALA A 75 -15.31 10.50 -14.30
C ALA A 75 -16.36 9.65 -13.57
N ASN A 76 -17.06 8.78 -14.29
CA ASN A 76 -17.65 7.60 -13.68
C ASN A 76 -16.55 6.59 -13.43
N VAL A 77 -16.50 5.99 -12.23
CA VAL A 77 -15.46 5.02 -11.87
C VAL A 77 -16.11 3.76 -11.32
N THR A 78 -15.79 2.63 -11.97
CA THR A 78 -16.22 1.29 -11.54
C THR A 78 -14.99 0.44 -11.26
N VAL A 79 -14.87 -0.07 -10.02
CA VAL A 79 -13.80 -0.97 -9.60
C VAL A 79 -14.29 -2.40 -9.64
N VAL A 80 -13.54 -3.29 -10.29
CA VAL A 80 -13.76 -4.73 -10.29
C VAL A 80 -12.63 -5.39 -9.51
N GLU A 81 -12.97 -6.03 -8.38
CA GLU A 81 -12.01 -6.66 -7.47
C GLU A 81 -12.33 -8.15 -7.29
N TYR A 82 -11.30 -8.97 -7.43
CA TYR A 82 -11.40 -10.42 -7.26
C TYR A 82 -11.60 -10.82 -5.78
N ALA A 83 -10.95 -10.11 -4.86
CA ALA A 83 -11.13 -10.31 -3.42
C ALA A 83 -12.50 -9.79 -2.93
N ASP A 84 -12.85 -10.15 -1.72
CA ASP A 84 -14.06 -9.68 -1.05
C ASP A 84 -13.86 -8.34 -0.32
N SER A 85 -12.63 -7.83 -0.26
CA SER A 85 -12.23 -6.60 0.44
C SER A 85 -11.31 -5.74 -0.41
N LEU A 86 -11.31 -4.43 -0.18
CA LEU A 86 -10.34 -3.49 -0.72
C LEU A 86 -9.05 -3.52 0.10
N ILE A 87 -7.91 -3.17 -0.54
CA ILE A 87 -6.59 -3.08 0.10
C ILE A 87 -6.31 -4.26 1.07
N PRO A 88 -6.37 -5.52 0.60
CA PRO A 88 -6.34 -6.71 1.46
C PRO A 88 -5.02 -6.87 2.24
N ALA A 89 -3.98 -6.13 1.88
CA ALA A 89 -2.71 -6.11 2.63
C ALA A 89 -2.76 -5.26 3.91
N MET A 90 -3.83 -4.47 4.11
CA MET A 90 -4.02 -3.63 5.28
C MET A 90 -5.08 -4.23 6.24
N ASP A 91 -5.25 -3.64 7.41
CA ASP A 91 -6.28 -4.10 8.35
C ASP A 91 -7.68 -4.03 7.72
N ALA A 92 -8.48 -5.05 7.93
CA ALA A 92 -9.80 -5.19 7.32
C ALA A 92 -10.76 -4.05 7.67
N ALA A 93 -10.61 -3.42 8.86
CA ALA A 93 -11.40 -2.26 9.24
C ALA A 93 -11.11 -1.06 8.32
N CYS A 94 -9.86 -0.88 7.92
CA CYS A 94 -9.46 0.17 6.97
C CYS A 94 -10.08 -0.07 5.58
N GLY A 95 -10.00 -1.31 5.06
CA GLY A 95 -10.60 -1.65 3.76
C GLY A 95 -12.12 -1.41 3.72
N LYS A 96 -12.81 -1.79 4.80
CA LYS A 96 -14.25 -1.57 4.95
C LYS A 96 -14.62 -0.08 5.01
N GLU A 97 -13.89 0.69 5.81
CA GLU A 97 -14.13 2.12 5.96
C GLU A 97 -13.81 2.89 4.68
N LEU A 98 -12.70 2.56 4.01
CA LEU A 98 -12.34 3.13 2.72
C LEU A 98 -13.41 2.84 1.67
N GLN A 99 -13.91 1.60 1.58
CA GLN A 99 -14.98 1.27 0.64
C GLN A 99 -16.24 2.10 0.89
N ARG A 100 -16.61 2.30 2.18
CA ARG A 100 -17.74 3.15 2.57
C ARG A 100 -17.56 4.58 2.06
N THR A 101 -16.39 5.16 2.28
CA THR A 101 -16.11 6.56 1.90
C THR A 101 -16.03 6.74 0.39
N LEU A 102 -15.42 5.81 -0.34
CA LEU A 102 -15.34 5.87 -1.80
C LEU A 102 -16.70 5.62 -2.48
N ARG A 103 -17.59 4.80 -1.87
CA ARG A 103 -19.00 4.70 -2.32
C ARG A 103 -19.74 6.02 -2.11
N LYS A 104 -19.52 6.70 -0.98
CA LYS A 104 -20.09 8.04 -0.72
C LYS A 104 -19.60 9.07 -1.74
N LEU A 105 -18.35 8.96 -2.21
CA LEU A 105 -17.80 9.74 -3.32
C LEU A 105 -18.47 9.42 -4.66
N GLY A 106 -19.20 8.30 -4.78
CA GLY A 106 -19.89 7.86 -5.99
C GLY A 106 -19.11 6.89 -6.86
N MET A 107 -18.12 6.18 -6.32
CA MET A 107 -17.48 5.05 -7.00
C MET A 107 -18.34 3.79 -6.86
N THR A 108 -18.36 2.97 -7.91
CA THR A 108 -19.05 1.67 -7.94
C THR A 108 -18.05 0.53 -7.75
N PHE A 109 -18.45 -0.52 -7.02
CA PHE A 109 -17.59 -1.66 -6.71
C PHE A 109 -18.27 -2.99 -7.01
N HIS A 110 -17.63 -3.81 -7.82
CA HIS A 110 -17.93 -5.22 -8.02
C HIS A 110 -16.85 -6.04 -7.27
N MET A 111 -17.17 -6.42 -6.04
CA MET A 111 -16.29 -7.25 -5.20
C MET A 111 -16.50 -8.73 -5.49
N SER A 112 -15.51 -9.56 -5.18
CA SER A 112 -15.53 -11.01 -5.43
C SER A 112 -15.92 -11.31 -6.89
N THR A 113 -15.39 -10.53 -7.83
CA THR A 113 -15.72 -10.57 -9.25
C THR A 113 -14.48 -10.81 -10.07
N LYS A 114 -14.45 -11.92 -10.80
CA LYS A 114 -13.32 -12.35 -11.62
C LYS A 114 -13.47 -11.80 -13.04
N VAL A 115 -12.53 -10.95 -13.45
CA VAL A 115 -12.44 -10.53 -14.86
C VAL A 115 -11.92 -11.70 -15.70
N GLU A 116 -12.58 -11.96 -16.84
CA GLU A 116 -12.21 -13.05 -17.74
C GLU A 116 -11.69 -12.53 -19.08
N LYS A 117 -12.15 -11.36 -19.52
CA LYS A 117 -11.74 -10.79 -20.79
C LYS A 117 -11.89 -9.29 -20.80
N VAL A 118 -10.92 -8.65 -21.46
CA VAL A 118 -11.00 -7.24 -21.87
C VAL A 118 -10.89 -7.17 -23.38
N SER A 119 -11.80 -6.44 -24.01
CA SER A 119 -11.80 -6.25 -25.45
C SER A 119 -12.03 -4.78 -25.80
N ARG A 120 -11.50 -4.35 -26.95
CA ARG A 120 -11.60 -2.96 -27.40
C ARG A 120 -12.22 -2.89 -28.79
N LYS A 121 -13.13 -1.93 -28.98
CA LYS A 121 -13.67 -1.56 -30.28
C LYS A 121 -13.65 -0.03 -30.42
N GLY A 122 -12.70 0.49 -31.20
CA GLY A 122 -12.48 1.92 -31.33
C GLY A 122 -12.09 2.58 -29.99
N LYS A 123 -12.92 3.51 -29.48
CA LYS A 123 -12.72 4.17 -28.18
C LYS A 123 -13.44 3.48 -27.02
N THR A 124 -14.22 2.42 -27.27
CA THR A 124 -14.95 1.69 -26.24
C THR A 124 -14.20 0.46 -25.83
N VAL A 125 -14.04 0.26 -24.53
CA VAL A 125 -13.47 -0.95 -23.91
C VAL A 125 -14.59 -1.68 -23.20
N THR A 126 -14.65 -3.01 -23.38
CA THR A 126 -15.60 -3.90 -22.72
C THR A 126 -14.84 -4.83 -21.77
N VAL A 127 -15.30 -4.91 -20.53
CA VAL A 127 -14.81 -5.85 -19.51
C VAL A 127 -15.90 -6.89 -19.28
N GLU A 128 -15.56 -8.15 -19.50
CA GLU A 128 -16.39 -9.32 -19.22
C GLU A 128 -15.87 -9.99 -17.96
N ALA A 129 -16.73 -10.20 -16.98
CA ALA A 129 -16.39 -10.75 -15.68
C ALA A 129 -17.51 -11.66 -15.16
N VAL A 130 -17.23 -12.40 -14.09
CA VAL A 130 -18.17 -13.28 -13.40
C VAL A 130 -18.16 -12.99 -11.92
N ASP A 131 -19.32 -12.79 -11.31
CA ASP A 131 -19.44 -12.58 -9.89
C ASP A 131 -19.29 -13.89 -9.09
N LYS A 132 -19.25 -13.79 -7.75
CA LYS A 132 -19.14 -14.95 -6.85
C LYS A 132 -20.25 -16.00 -6.97
N LYS A 133 -21.38 -15.65 -7.63
CA LYS A 133 -22.50 -16.55 -7.85
C LYS A 133 -22.48 -17.18 -9.25
N GLY A 134 -21.46 -16.84 -10.05
CA GLY A 134 -21.36 -17.27 -11.45
C GLY A 134 -22.20 -16.45 -12.42
N ALA A 135 -22.76 -15.32 -11.97
CA ALA A 135 -23.54 -14.45 -12.86
C ALA A 135 -22.59 -13.57 -13.70
N PRO A 136 -22.87 -13.43 -15.03
CA PRO A 136 -22.05 -12.62 -15.91
C PRO A 136 -22.19 -11.13 -15.56
N VAL A 137 -21.06 -10.44 -15.55
CA VAL A 137 -20.96 -8.98 -15.41
C VAL A 137 -20.30 -8.42 -16.65
N LYS A 138 -20.98 -7.52 -17.35
CA LYS A 138 -20.45 -6.83 -18.51
C LYS A 138 -20.43 -5.33 -18.25
N LEU A 139 -19.26 -4.72 -18.41
CA LEU A 139 -19.05 -3.28 -18.22
C LEU A 139 -18.48 -2.68 -19.49
N GLU A 140 -18.93 -1.48 -19.83
CA GLU A 140 -18.40 -0.71 -20.96
C GLU A 140 -17.90 0.64 -20.45
N GLY A 141 -16.73 1.05 -20.93
CA GLY A 141 -16.09 2.32 -20.61
C GLY A 141 -15.23 2.82 -21.75
N ASP A 142 -14.62 3.97 -21.57
CA ASP A 142 -13.67 4.52 -22.54
C ASP A 142 -12.21 4.24 -22.14
N TYR A 143 -11.95 3.88 -20.89
CA TYR A 143 -10.66 3.42 -20.40
C TYR A 143 -10.80 2.25 -19.42
N VAL A 144 -9.80 1.35 -19.44
CA VAL A 144 -9.60 0.31 -18.44
C VAL A 144 -8.22 0.48 -17.85
N LEU A 145 -8.15 0.74 -16.53
CA LEU A 145 -6.91 0.73 -15.75
C LEU A 145 -6.72 -0.65 -15.14
N VAL A 146 -5.67 -1.36 -15.54
CA VAL A 146 -5.28 -2.62 -14.91
C VAL A 146 -4.28 -2.32 -13.78
N ALA A 147 -4.71 -2.52 -12.53
CA ALA A 147 -3.97 -2.18 -11.31
C ALA A 147 -3.96 -3.35 -10.31
N VAL A 148 -3.63 -4.56 -10.80
CA VAL A 148 -3.63 -5.82 -10.03
C VAL A 148 -2.32 -6.11 -9.31
N GLY A 149 -1.42 -5.14 -9.26
CA GLY A 149 -0.13 -5.23 -8.58
C GLY A 149 1.05 -4.95 -9.49
N ARG A 150 2.23 -5.13 -8.90
CA ARG A 150 3.53 -4.90 -9.54
C ARG A 150 4.40 -6.14 -9.38
N LYS A 151 5.37 -6.32 -10.27
CA LYS A 151 6.37 -7.37 -10.17
C LYS A 151 7.78 -6.79 -10.28
N PRO A 152 8.79 -7.39 -9.63
CA PRO A 152 10.17 -6.97 -9.72
C PRO A 152 10.63 -6.78 -11.17
N TYR A 153 11.46 -5.78 -11.41
CA TYR A 153 12.00 -5.52 -12.73
C TYR A 153 13.46 -5.97 -12.79
N THR A 154 13.67 -7.23 -13.12
CA THR A 154 14.98 -7.89 -13.22
C THR A 154 15.38 -8.24 -14.66
N ALA A 155 14.50 -7.95 -15.63
CA ALA A 155 14.76 -8.25 -17.03
C ALA A 155 15.97 -7.46 -17.56
N GLY A 156 16.85 -8.15 -18.29
CA GLY A 156 18.05 -7.54 -18.90
C GLY A 156 19.25 -7.41 -17.96
N LEU A 157 19.12 -7.78 -16.68
CA LEU A 157 20.24 -7.71 -15.72
C LEU A 157 21.28 -8.85 -15.90
N ASN A 158 20.92 -9.92 -16.62
CA ASN A 158 21.78 -11.10 -16.80
C ASN A 158 22.30 -11.64 -15.44
N LEU A 159 21.39 -11.81 -14.48
CA LEU A 159 21.72 -12.18 -13.10
C LEU A 159 22.51 -13.49 -13.01
N GLU A 160 22.24 -14.44 -13.91
CA GLU A 160 22.91 -15.73 -13.98
C GLU A 160 24.42 -15.59 -14.26
N ALA A 161 24.83 -14.62 -15.06
CA ALA A 161 26.25 -14.31 -15.30
C ALA A 161 26.97 -13.81 -14.04
N ALA A 162 26.21 -13.27 -13.08
CA ALA A 162 26.71 -12.86 -11.78
C ALA A 162 26.57 -13.98 -10.71
N GLY A 163 26.08 -15.17 -11.08
CA GLY A 163 25.80 -16.25 -10.12
C GLY A 163 24.56 -16.02 -9.28
N LEU A 164 23.63 -15.18 -9.72
CA LEU A 164 22.39 -14.84 -9.03
C LEU A 164 21.17 -15.42 -9.75
N SER A 165 20.12 -15.66 -9.00
CA SER A 165 18.80 -16.05 -9.50
C SER A 165 17.69 -15.31 -8.79
N THR A 166 16.48 -15.37 -9.32
CA THR A 166 15.29 -14.86 -8.66
C THR A 166 14.48 -16.00 -8.04
N ASP A 167 13.69 -15.67 -7.02
CA ASP A 167 12.68 -16.58 -6.49
C ASP A 167 11.48 -16.72 -7.46
N GLU A 168 10.48 -17.54 -7.07
CA GLU A 168 9.26 -17.79 -7.86
C GLU A 168 8.44 -16.52 -8.14
N ARG A 169 8.62 -15.47 -7.31
CA ARG A 169 7.98 -14.16 -7.48
C ARG A 169 8.84 -13.16 -8.27
N GLY A 170 9.99 -13.60 -8.80
CA GLY A 170 10.93 -12.78 -9.57
C GLY A 170 11.80 -11.85 -8.71
N ARG A 171 11.90 -12.07 -7.38
CA ARG A 171 12.67 -11.25 -6.46
C ARG A 171 14.09 -11.78 -6.31
N ILE A 172 15.05 -10.88 -6.15
CA ILE A 172 16.43 -11.23 -5.83
C ILE A 172 16.51 -11.58 -4.34
N ALA A 173 17.06 -12.75 -4.02
CA ALA A 173 17.25 -13.17 -2.63
C ALA A 173 18.39 -12.37 -1.98
N VAL A 174 18.12 -11.85 -0.78
CA VAL A 174 19.10 -11.11 0.04
C VAL A 174 19.01 -11.57 1.50
N ASN A 175 20.14 -11.45 2.22
CA ASN A 175 20.19 -11.63 3.66
C ASN A 175 19.63 -10.37 4.39
N ASP A 176 19.76 -10.31 5.73
CA ASP A 176 19.27 -9.19 6.54
C ASP A 176 20.12 -7.91 6.39
N HIS A 177 21.25 -7.99 5.74
CA HIS A 177 22.08 -6.84 5.35
C HIS A 177 21.89 -6.44 3.88
N LEU A 178 20.81 -6.90 3.23
CA LEU A 178 20.49 -6.63 1.83
C LEU A 178 21.55 -7.11 0.83
N GLN A 179 22.45 -8.00 1.26
CA GLN A 179 23.51 -8.59 0.47
C GLN A 179 22.98 -9.86 -0.20
N THR A 180 23.31 -10.03 -1.48
CA THR A 180 22.98 -11.24 -2.24
C THR A 180 23.93 -12.40 -1.89
N ALA A 181 23.77 -13.55 -2.54
CA ALA A 181 24.71 -14.66 -2.42
C ALA A 181 26.14 -14.29 -2.87
N VAL A 182 26.30 -13.21 -3.63
CA VAL A 182 27.60 -12.68 -4.07
C VAL A 182 28.00 -11.50 -3.18
N PRO A 183 29.08 -11.60 -2.38
CA PRO A 183 29.37 -10.68 -1.27
C PRO A 183 29.47 -9.20 -1.61
N HIS A 184 29.78 -8.83 -2.83
CA HIS A 184 29.92 -7.43 -3.29
C HIS A 184 28.70 -6.94 -4.09
N ILE A 185 27.62 -7.75 -4.15
CA ILE A 185 26.36 -7.38 -4.82
C ILE A 185 25.25 -7.31 -3.79
N TYR A 186 24.59 -6.16 -3.73
CA TYR A 186 23.44 -5.86 -2.89
C TYR A 186 22.21 -5.65 -3.77
N ALA A 187 21.02 -5.83 -3.20
CA ALA A 187 19.77 -5.48 -3.89
C ALA A 187 18.80 -4.84 -2.90
N ILE A 188 18.05 -3.83 -3.36
CA ILE A 188 17.14 -3.02 -2.54
C ILE A 188 15.84 -2.68 -3.28
N GLY A 189 14.84 -2.24 -2.54
CA GLY A 189 13.56 -1.74 -3.06
C GLY A 189 12.67 -2.85 -3.60
N ASP A 190 11.99 -2.57 -4.71
CA ASP A 190 10.95 -3.45 -5.24
C ASP A 190 11.47 -4.78 -5.80
N VAL A 191 12.79 -4.91 -6.02
CA VAL A 191 13.40 -6.15 -6.53
C VAL A 191 13.66 -7.19 -5.44
N VAL A 192 13.51 -6.84 -4.16
CA VAL A 192 13.73 -7.73 -3.02
C VAL A 192 12.43 -8.03 -2.27
N ARG A 193 12.53 -8.77 -1.17
CA ARG A 193 11.40 -9.10 -0.29
C ARG A 193 10.74 -7.87 0.34
N GLY A 194 9.52 -8.02 0.82
CA GLY A 194 8.75 -6.99 1.52
C GLY A 194 7.82 -6.19 0.63
N ALA A 195 7.32 -5.09 1.16
CA ALA A 195 6.42 -4.19 0.46
C ALA A 195 7.15 -3.38 -0.62
N MET A 196 6.46 -3.10 -1.72
CA MET A 196 6.98 -2.25 -2.80
C MET A 196 6.64 -0.79 -2.49
N LEU A 197 7.43 -0.17 -1.61
CA LEU A 197 7.23 1.18 -1.09
C LEU A 197 8.51 2.00 -1.25
N ALA A 198 8.37 3.27 -1.67
CA ALA A 198 9.50 4.16 -1.92
C ALA A 198 10.33 4.40 -0.65
N HIS A 199 9.67 4.73 0.47
CA HIS A 199 10.34 4.98 1.75
C HIS A 199 11.06 3.73 2.31
N LYS A 200 10.52 2.50 2.07
CA LYS A 200 11.25 1.27 2.39
C LYS A 200 12.53 1.16 1.55
N ALA A 201 12.44 1.44 0.25
CA ALA A 201 13.60 1.38 -0.65
C ALA A 201 14.67 2.44 -0.29
N GLU A 202 14.25 3.62 0.15
CA GLU A 202 15.14 4.69 0.63
C GLU A 202 15.89 4.26 1.89
N GLU A 203 15.21 3.73 2.90
CA GLU A 203 15.82 3.21 4.12
C GLU A 203 16.77 2.03 3.83
N GLU A 204 16.39 1.12 2.94
CA GLU A 204 17.26 0.04 2.48
C GLU A 204 18.52 0.57 1.79
N GLY A 205 18.38 1.65 1.01
CA GLY A 205 19.51 2.33 0.37
C GLY A 205 20.47 2.94 1.38
N VAL A 206 19.95 3.64 2.39
CA VAL A 206 20.73 4.18 3.52
C VAL A 206 21.45 3.05 4.24
N ALA A 207 20.74 1.99 4.62
CA ALA A 207 21.31 0.85 5.33
C ALA A 207 22.43 0.17 4.56
N VAL A 208 22.32 0.00 3.24
CA VAL A 208 23.42 -0.55 2.43
C VAL A 208 24.60 0.41 2.40
N ALA A 209 24.40 1.71 2.26
CA ALA A 209 25.47 2.69 2.25
C ALA A 209 26.21 2.72 3.60
N GLU A 210 25.50 2.69 4.71
CA GLU A 210 26.07 2.63 6.07
C GLU A 210 26.84 1.32 6.30
N THR A 211 26.30 0.19 5.84
CA THR A 211 26.99 -1.12 5.89
C THR A 211 28.31 -1.06 5.14
N LEU A 212 28.32 -0.48 3.93
CA LEU A 212 29.53 -0.32 3.12
C LEU A 212 30.53 0.66 3.77
N ALA A 213 30.07 1.59 4.58
CA ALA A 213 30.88 2.48 5.40
C ALA A 213 31.37 1.85 6.72
N GLY A 214 31.04 0.58 6.98
CA GLY A 214 31.45 -0.14 8.19
C GLY A 214 30.55 0.10 9.41
N GLN A 215 29.38 0.69 9.24
CA GLN A 215 28.37 0.87 10.26
C GLN A 215 27.47 -0.38 10.39
N LYS A 216 26.61 -0.39 11.40
CA LYS A 216 25.66 -1.49 11.67
C LYS A 216 24.23 -0.94 11.69
N PRO A 217 23.63 -0.63 10.53
CA PRO A 217 22.26 -0.17 10.46
C PRO A 217 21.28 -1.28 10.84
N HIS A 218 20.09 -0.85 11.27
CA HIS A 218 18.97 -1.73 11.57
C HIS A 218 17.71 -1.18 10.91
N ILE A 219 16.92 -2.06 10.30
CA ILE A 219 15.58 -1.75 9.76
C ILE A 219 14.59 -2.70 10.40
N ASP A 220 13.64 -2.19 11.17
CA ASP A 220 12.48 -2.97 11.59
C ASP A 220 11.38 -2.87 10.52
N TYR A 221 11.25 -3.91 9.71
CA TYR A 221 10.23 -3.97 8.65
C TYR A 221 8.80 -4.00 9.19
N ASN A 222 8.58 -4.32 10.47
CA ASN A 222 7.27 -4.22 11.11
C ASN A 222 6.84 -2.75 11.33
N LEU A 223 7.81 -1.84 11.35
CA LEU A 223 7.58 -0.41 11.57
C LEU A 223 7.58 0.42 10.28
N VAL A 224 7.69 -0.23 9.12
CA VAL A 224 7.50 0.44 7.82
C VAL A 224 6.01 0.69 7.60
N PRO A 225 5.54 1.96 7.57
CA PRO A 225 4.12 2.25 7.46
C PRO A 225 3.62 1.99 6.03
N ASN A 226 2.42 1.43 5.92
CA ASN A 226 1.69 1.32 4.65
C ASN A 226 0.74 2.52 4.53
N ILE A 227 0.72 3.17 3.37
CA ILE A 227 -0.07 4.38 3.12
C ILE A 227 -0.85 4.24 1.81
N VAL A 228 -2.09 4.75 1.80
CA VAL A 228 -2.93 4.89 0.61
C VAL A 228 -3.39 6.34 0.52
N TYR A 229 -2.99 7.01 -0.55
CA TYR A 229 -3.26 8.43 -0.78
C TYR A 229 -4.61 8.67 -1.46
N THR A 230 -5.66 8.16 -0.85
CA THR A 230 -7.05 8.53 -1.15
C THR A 230 -7.46 9.75 -0.31
N TRP A 231 -8.74 10.12 -0.30
CA TRP A 231 -9.28 11.05 0.66
C TRP A 231 -10.62 10.54 1.19
N PRO A 232 -10.71 10.24 2.51
CA PRO A 232 -9.62 10.27 3.48
C PRO A 232 -8.49 9.31 3.11
N GLU A 233 -7.28 9.59 3.63
CA GLU A 233 -6.11 8.73 3.49
C GLU A 233 -6.25 7.48 4.37
N VAL A 234 -5.50 6.42 4.02
CA VAL A 234 -5.38 5.23 4.87
C VAL A 234 -3.93 5.06 5.24
N ALA A 235 -3.66 4.78 6.51
CA ALA A 235 -2.33 4.42 6.96
C ALA A 235 -2.39 3.27 7.97
N GLY A 236 -1.33 2.49 8.03
CA GLY A 236 -1.19 1.42 9.00
C GLY A 236 0.25 1.01 9.22
N VAL A 237 0.59 0.67 10.46
CA VAL A 237 1.90 0.18 10.88
C VAL A 237 1.73 -0.98 11.85
N GLY A 238 2.68 -1.89 11.86
CA GLY A 238 2.66 -3.06 12.73
C GLY A 238 1.73 -4.18 12.23
N ARG A 239 1.29 -5.02 13.15
CA ARG A 239 0.43 -6.18 12.89
C ARG A 239 -1.01 -5.78 12.64
N THR A 240 -1.63 -6.37 11.64
CA THR A 240 -3.09 -6.33 11.47
C THR A 240 -3.78 -7.28 12.44
N GLU A 241 -5.05 -7.05 12.69
CA GLU A 241 -5.84 -7.95 13.53
C GLU A 241 -5.90 -9.40 12.98
N ALA A 242 -5.90 -9.55 11.66
CA ALA A 242 -5.87 -10.86 11.02
C ALA A 242 -4.55 -11.60 11.30
N GLN A 243 -3.41 -10.89 11.23
CA GLN A 243 -2.09 -11.46 11.54
C GLN A 243 -1.98 -11.88 13.01
N LEU A 244 -2.47 -11.05 13.95
CA LEU A 244 -2.47 -11.41 15.37
C LEU A 244 -3.32 -12.65 15.67
N LYS A 245 -4.46 -12.81 14.99
CA LYS A 245 -5.29 -14.02 15.08
C LYS A 245 -4.58 -15.25 14.53
N GLU A 246 -3.90 -15.12 13.40
CA GLU A 246 -3.13 -16.20 12.79
C GLU A 246 -1.93 -16.60 13.66
N GLU A 247 -1.26 -15.63 14.28
CA GLU A 247 -0.15 -15.83 15.23
C GLU A 247 -0.63 -16.40 16.59
N GLY A 248 -1.95 -16.44 16.84
CA GLY A 248 -2.52 -16.85 18.13
C GLY A 248 -2.19 -15.89 19.28
N ARG A 249 -1.78 -14.68 18.98
CA ARG A 249 -1.41 -13.66 19.98
C ARG A 249 -2.65 -13.01 20.58
N ALA A 250 -2.74 -13.01 21.90
CA ALA A 250 -3.82 -12.34 22.62
C ALA A 250 -3.62 -10.82 22.57
N TYR A 251 -4.66 -10.09 22.19
CA TYR A 251 -4.60 -8.63 22.02
C TYR A 251 -5.88 -7.93 22.53
N LYS A 252 -5.75 -6.64 22.77
CA LYS A 252 -6.84 -5.69 23.03
C LYS A 252 -7.03 -4.81 21.81
N VAL A 253 -8.27 -4.33 21.60
CA VAL A 253 -8.62 -3.43 20.51
C VAL A 253 -9.20 -2.15 21.09
N GLY A 254 -8.67 -1.01 20.65
CA GLY A 254 -9.30 0.29 20.83
C GLY A 254 -9.60 0.91 19.48
N SER A 255 -10.71 1.63 19.39
CA SER A 255 -11.11 2.30 18.15
C SER A 255 -11.81 3.61 18.44
N PHE A 256 -11.54 4.61 17.59
CA PHE A 256 -12.15 5.93 17.74
C PHE A 256 -12.58 6.50 16.37
N PRO A 257 -13.83 6.95 16.21
CA PRO A 257 -14.30 7.51 14.95
C PRO A 257 -13.92 8.98 14.80
N MET A 258 -13.39 9.37 13.64
CA MET A 258 -12.96 10.75 13.37
C MET A 258 -14.08 11.78 13.56
N ARG A 259 -15.34 11.43 13.30
CA ARG A 259 -16.50 12.32 13.49
C ARG A 259 -16.71 12.82 14.93
N ALA A 260 -16.10 12.16 15.90
CA ALA A 260 -16.20 12.58 17.32
C ALA A 260 -15.22 13.70 17.67
N LEU A 261 -14.16 13.93 16.85
CA LEU A 261 -13.20 15.00 17.09
C LEU A 261 -13.70 16.39 16.71
N GLY A 262 -13.43 17.36 17.57
CA GLY A 262 -13.71 18.78 17.31
C GLY A 262 -12.97 19.29 16.08
N ARG A 263 -11.69 18.93 15.88
CA ARG A 263 -10.90 19.30 14.71
C ARG A 263 -11.47 18.76 13.40
N ALA A 264 -11.84 17.47 13.38
CA ALA A 264 -12.42 16.84 12.21
C ALA A 264 -13.75 17.49 11.80
N ARG A 265 -14.59 17.85 12.80
CA ARG A 265 -15.84 18.57 12.56
C ARG A 265 -15.60 19.99 12.02
N ALA A 266 -14.65 20.73 12.60
CA ALA A 266 -14.32 22.10 12.16
C ALA A 266 -13.79 22.12 10.74
N SER A 267 -13.05 21.10 10.31
CA SER A 267 -12.48 20.97 8.95
C SER A 267 -13.40 20.23 7.98
N MET A 268 -14.57 19.72 8.41
CA MET A 268 -15.48 18.87 7.62
C MET A 268 -14.89 17.53 7.20
N ASP A 269 -13.81 17.06 7.84
CA ASP A 269 -13.08 15.82 7.56
C ASP A 269 -13.52 14.71 8.54
N ILE A 270 -14.81 14.45 8.60
CA ILE A 270 -15.42 13.59 9.62
C ILE A 270 -15.43 12.09 9.29
N ASP A 271 -15.07 11.72 8.07
CA ASP A 271 -15.04 10.32 7.66
C ASP A 271 -13.74 9.65 8.14
N GLY A 272 -13.89 8.43 8.67
CA GLY A 272 -12.76 7.61 9.07
C GLY A 272 -12.74 7.21 10.54
N MET A 273 -11.67 6.53 10.92
CA MET A 273 -11.45 6.01 12.27
C MET A 273 -9.96 5.76 12.52
N VAL A 274 -9.58 5.66 13.79
CA VAL A 274 -8.29 5.13 14.25
C VAL A 274 -8.55 3.84 15.03
N LYS A 275 -7.72 2.83 14.81
CA LYS A 275 -7.74 1.54 15.51
C LYS A 275 -6.35 1.23 16.05
N ILE A 276 -6.25 0.87 17.32
CA ILE A 276 -5.05 0.43 18.01
C ILE A 276 -5.23 -1.03 18.42
N LEU A 277 -4.19 -1.82 18.20
CA LEU A 277 -4.04 -3.19 18.66
C LEU A 277 -2.91 -3.21 19.68
N ALA A 278 -3.20 -3.65 20.91
CA ALA A 278 -2.20 -3.74 21.97
C ALA A 278 -2.17 -5.15 22.55
N ASP A 279 -1.02 -5.59 22.99
CA ASP A 279 -0.84 -6.89 23.65
C ASP A 279 -1.72 -7.00 24.89
N ALA A 280 -2.39 -8.14 25.06
CA ALA A 280 -3.32 -8.33 26.16
C ALA A 280 -2.67 -8.35 27.55
N GLN A 281 -1.38 -8.72 27.65
CA GLN A 281 -0.65 -8.86 28.90
C GLN A 281 0.28 -7.67 29.17
N THR A 282 1.08 -7.27 28.19
CA THR A 282 2.11 -6.24 28.35
C THR A 282 1.61 -4.84 28.01
N ASP A 283 0.47 -4.72 27.32
CA ASP A 283 -0.09 -3.47 26.77
C ASP A 283 0.75 -2.85 25.65
N GLU A 284 1.86 -3.48 25.22
CA GLU A 284 2.69 -2.99 24.11
C GLU A 284 1.84 -2.82 22.85
N VAL A 285 2.01 -1.70 22.14
CA VAL A 285 1.30 -1.43 20.88
C VAL A 285 1.83 -2.35 19.78
N LEU A 286 0.97 -3.18 19.22
CA LEU A 286 1.28 -4.18 18.19
C LEU A 286 0.98 -3.70 16.78
N GLY A 287 0.05 -2.77 16.66
CA GLY A 287 -0.33 -2.19 15.38
C GLY A 287 -1.30 -1.04 15.53
N VAL A 288 -1.19 -0.08 14.60
CA VAL A 288 -2.09 1.06 14.50
C VAL A 288 -2.55 1.20 13.07
N HIS A 289 -3.85 1.34 12.87
CA HIS A 289 -4.48 1.40 11.56
C HIS A 289 -5.50 2.52 11.53
N MET A 290 -5.46 3.35 10.49
CA MET A 290 -6.36 4.50 10.44
C MET A 290 -6.84 4.81 9.03
N VAL A 291 -8.03 5.37 8.97
CA VAL A 291 -8.59 6.06 7.82
C VAL A 291 -8.92 7.46 8.29
N ALA A 292 -8.24 8.48 7.83
CA ALA A 292 -8.41 9.84 8.31
C ALA A 292 -7.87 10.86 7.29
N ALA A 293 -8.31 12.10 7.41
CA ALA A 293 -7.58 13.21 6.82
C ALA A 293 -6.16 13.23 7.40
N ARG A 294 -5.14 13.28 6.52
CA ARG A 294 -3.72 13.29 6.89
C ARG A 294 -3.24 12.02 7.64
N ALA A 295 -3.84 10.87 7.37
CA ALA A 295 -3.40 9.60 7.97
C ALA A 295 -1.92 9.31 7.68
N ALA A 296 -1.41 9.73 6.53
CA ALA A 296 -0.01 9.59 6.13
C ALA A 296 0.95 10.33 7.08
N ASP A 297 0.56 11.50 7.57
CA ASP A 297 1.35 12.27 8.55
C ASP A 297 1.13 11.71 9.97
N LEU A 298 -0.12 11.42 10.33
CA LEU A 298 -0.51 11.00 11.67
C LEU A 298 0.09 9.65 12.08
N ILE A 299 0.27 8.72 11.13
CA ILE A 299 0.80 7.39 11.43
C ILE A 299 2.19 7.42 12.05
N MET A 300 2.95 8.49 11.81
CA MET A 300 4.31 8.62 12.33
C MET A 300 4.36 8.73 13.86
N GLU A 301 3.33 9.26 14.51
CA GLU A 301 3.20 9.21 15.96
C GLU A 301 3.19 7.75 16.46
N ALA A 302 2.42 6.90 15.78
CA ALA A 302 2.36 5.48 16.10
C ALA A 302 3.69 4.75 15.80
N VAL A 303 4.34 5.06 14.66
CA VAL A 303 5.65 4.49 14.32
C VAL A 303 6.68 4.80 15.42
N VAL A 304 6.78 6.06 15.83
CA VAL A 304 7.70 6.48 16.89
C VAL A 304 7.37 5.80 18.22
N ALA A 305 6.09 5.75 18.60
CA ALA A 305 5.68 5.07 19.83
C ALA A 305 6.04 3.57 19.81
N MET A 306 5.83 2.90 18.67
CA MET A 306 6.16 1.48 18.51
C MET A 306 7.67 1.22 18.47
N GLU A 307 8.47 2.12 17.87
CA GLU A 307 9.94 2.02 17.86
C GLU A 307 10.48 1.99 19.30
N PHE A 308 9.91 2.81 20.18
CA PHE A 308 10.25 2.84 21.60
C PHE A 308 9.46 1.84 22.44
N ARG A 309 8.69 0.93 21.82
CA ARG A 309 7.91 -0.13 22.48
C ARG A 309 6.92 0.40 23.52
N ALA A 310 6.28 1.53 23.21
CA ALA A 310 5.30 2.15 24.08
C ALA A 310 4.08 1.21 24.29
N SER A 311 3.49 1.30 25.46
CA SER A 311 2.19 0.71 25.76
C SER A 311 1.05 1.61 25.23
N ALA A 312 -0.13 1.05 25.09
CA ALA A 312 -1.32 1.85 24.79
C ALA A 312 -1.62 2.84 25.92
N GLU A 313 -1.34 2.47 27.17
CA GLU A 313 -1.48 3.36 28.32
C GLU A 313 -0.49 4.56 28.25
N ASP A 314 0.73 4.38 27.75
CA ASP A 314 1.68 5.50 27.56
C ASP A 314 1.09 6.55 26.61
N ILE A 315 0.58 6.11 25.44
CA ILE A 315 -0.07 7.02 24.48
C ILE A 315 -1.28 7.70 25.10
N ALA A 316 -2.11 6.94 25.83
CA ALA A 316 -3.31 7.44 26.49
C ALA A 316 -3.01 8.54 27.54
N ARG A 317 -1.82 8.53 28.16
CA ARG A 317 -1.40 9.50 29.17
C ARG A 317 -0.69 10.72 28.64
N ILE A 318 -0.17 10.68 27.40
CA ILE A 318 0.48 11.84 26.78
C ILE A 318 -0.57 12.94 26.55
N CYS A 319 -0.19 14.18 26.88
CA CYS A 319 -1.03 15.35 26.61
C CYS A 319 -0.97 15.68 25.12
N HIS A 320 -2.10 15.56 24.44
CA HIS A 320 -2.24 15.98 23.04
C HIS A 320 -2.78 17.40 22.96
N GLY A 321 -2.33 18.14 21.93
CA GLY A 321 -2.86 19.47 21.65
C GLY A 321 -4.33 19.42 21.24
N HIS A 322 -5.13 20.37 21.72
CA HIS A 322 -6.55 20.51 21.38
C HIS A 322 -6.82 21.83 20.64
N PRO A 323 -7.59 21.82 19.52
CA PRO A 323 -8.13 20.67 18.79
C PRO A 323 -7.16 20.20 17.67
N THR A 324 -6.87 18.91 17.62
CA THR A 324 -5.98 18.29 16.62
C THR A 324 -6.55 16.97 16.10
N TYR A 325 -5.99 16.46 14.99
CA TYR A 325 -6.34 15.12 14.50
C TYR A 325 -5.66 14.02 15.32
N THR A 326 -4.51 14.29 15.95
CA THR A 326 -3.76 13.32 16.75
C THR A 326 -4.50 12.87 17.99
N GLU A 327 -5.44 13.68 18.51
CA GLU A 327 -6.32 13.26 19.61
C GLU A 327 -7.04 11.95 19.33
N ALA A 328 -7.30 11.59 18.05
CA ALA A 328 -7.91 10.31 17.70
C ALA A 328 -7.03 9.10 18.08
N ILE A 329 -5.69 9.24 18.02
CA ILE A 329 -4.76 8.19 18.44
C ILE A 329 -4.85 8.01 19.96
N LYS A 330 -4.82 9.09 20.71
CA LYS A 330 -5.01 9.08 22.17
C LYS A 330 -6.35 8.46 22.58
N GLU A 331 -7.44 8.86 21.94
CA GLU A 331 -8.79 8.35 22.23
C GLU A 331 -8.90 6.85 21.92
N ALA A 332 -8.31 6.39 20.82
CA ALA A 332 -8.23 4.97 20.49
C ALA A 332 -7.37 4.19 21.52
N ALA A 333 -6.29 4.79 22.03
CA ALA A 333 -5.49 4.22 23.12
C ALA A 333 -6.28 4.14 24.44
N LEU A 334 -7.02 5.18 24.79
CA LEU A 334 -7.93 5.17 25.94
C LEU A 334 -9.01 4.10 25.80
N ASP A 335 -9.56 3.88 24.60
CA ASP A 335 -10.53 2.81 24.34
C ASP A 335 -9.89 1.42 24.51
N ALA A 336 -8.64 1.21 24.05
CA ALA A 336 -7.91 -0.04 24.21
C ALA A 336 -7.61 -0.37 25.68
N THR A 337 -7.40 0.65 26.52
CA THR A 337 -6.95 0.52 27.92
C THR A 337 -8.09 0.57 28.93
N GLY A 338 -9.28 0.12 28.58
CA GLY A 338 -10.40 0.01 29.53
C GLY A 338 -11.64 0.80 29.12
N LYS A 339 -11.81 1.05 27.82
CA LYS A 339 -12.99 1.75 27.28
C LYS A 339 -13.19 3.15 27.87
N ARG A 340 -12.08 3.88 28.02
CA ARG A 340 -12.03 5.19 28.68
C ARG A 340 -12.01 6.37 27.70
N ALA A 341 -12.32 6.17 26.42
CA ALA A 341 -12.41 7.26 25.46
C ALA A 341 -13.32 8.39 25.98
N ILE A 342 -12.87 9.64 25.86
CA ILE A 342 -13.53 10.79 26.49
C ILE A 342 -14.64 11.35 25.59
N HIS A 343 -14.42 11.31 24.27
CA HIS A 343 -15.29 11.97 23.30
C HIS A 343 -16.14 11.01 22.44
N ALA A 344 -16.13 9.71 22.71
CA ALA A 344 -16.88 8.70 21.96
C ALA A 344 -18.13 8.20 22.69
#